data_1aa4b33391473018e332dacde9cda509
#
_entry.id   1aa4b33391473018e332dacde9cda509
#
_cell.length_a   1.000
_cell.length_b   1.000
_cell.length_c   1.000
_cell.angle_alpha   90.00
_cell.angle_beta   90.00
_cell.angle_gamma   90.00
#
_symmetry.space_group_name_H-M   'P 1'
#
loop_
_entity.id
_entity.type
_entity.pdbx_description
1 polymer ?
#
loop_
_entity_poly.entity_id
_entity_poly.type
_entity_poly.pdbx_seq_one_letter_code
_entity_poly.pdbx_strand_id
1 'polypeptide(L)'
;MLIALGCVLITAGARQAAAGQQSAVVYFGHKIGAYQEATWHWERVMGARRTETAGRVLTEMSSGDLRKAALLWARRAEQARRLAQHPPHLRAWLCIHRYEGSWTDTGDPYWGGLQMSVTFQRHYGAWLFRHKGTADHWTPLEQIWTAERALRSRGFWPWPNTARFCGLL
;
A
#
# COMPACT_ATOMS: atom_id res chain seq x y z
N MET A 1 15.40 56.54 27.34
CA MET A 1 14.16 55.92 26.92
C MET A 1 14.36 55.10 25.63
N LEU A 2 15.24 54.07 25.68
CA LEU A 2 15.66 53.29 24.47
C LEU A 2 15.65 51.76 24.70
N ILE A 3 15.09 51.26 25.81
CA ILE A 3 15.09 49.81 26.16
C ILE A 3 13.78 49.11 25.73
N ALA A 4 12.73 49.81 25.44
CA ALA A 4 11.42 49.20 25.15
C ALA A 4 11.22 48.66 23.73
N LEU A 5 11.97 49.14 22.70
CA LEU A 5 11.81 48.67 21.32
C LEU A 5 12.45 47.29 21.04
N GLY A 6 13.51 46.92 21.75
CA GLY A 6 14.18 45.64 21.52
C GLY A 6 13.38 44.40 21.94
N CYS A 7 12.60 44.48 23.01
CA CYS A 7 11.77 43.36 23.52
C CYS A 7 10.58 43.04 22.60
N VAL A 8 9.97 44.06 21.95
CA VAL A 8 8.80 43.87 21.08
C VAL A 8 9.17 43.16 19.77
N LEU A 9 10.35 43.46 19.21
CA LEU A 9 10.81 42.82 17.97
C LEU A 9 11.19 41.34 18.18
N ILE A 10 11.80 41.02 19.33
CA ILE A 10 12.17 39.63 19.68
C ILE A 10 10.90 38.77 19.86
N THR A 11 9.87 39.27 20.51
CA THR A 11 8.61 38.53 20.72
C THR A 11 7.82 38.34 19.43
N ALA A 12 7.83 39.30 18.51
CA ALA A 12 7.16 39.18 17.20
C ALA A 12 7.85 38.12 16.34
N GLY A 13 9.17 38.12 16.25
CA GLY A 13 9.95 37.11 15.52
C GLY A 13 9.75 35.69 16.07
N ALA A 14 9.73 35.52 17.39
CA ALA A 14 9.49 34.21 18.00
C ALA A 14 8.07 33.67 17.71
N ARG A 15 7.06 34.53 17.74
CA ARG A 15 5.68 34.14 17.39
C ARG A 15 5.55 33.76 15.92
N GLN A 16 6.21 34.48 15.03
CA GLN A 16 6.18 34.19 13.61
C GLN A 16 6.92 32.88 13.27
N ALA A 17 8.06 32.61 13.93
CA ALA A 17 8.77 31.33 13.81
C ALA A 17 7.94 30.14 14.32
N ALA A 18 7.27 30.31 15.47
CA ALA A 18 6.37 29.29 16.00
C ALA A 18 5.18 28.99 15.09
N ALA A 19 4.55 30.03 14.52
CA ALA A 19 3.46 29.88 13.54
C ALA A 19 3.93 29.18 12.25
N GLY A 20 5.13 29.51 11.77
CA GLY A 20 5.73 28.82 10.61
C GLY A 20 6.01 27.36 10.91
N GLN A 21 6.54 27.02 12.08
CA GLN A 21 6.78 25.65 12.52
C GLN A 21 5.47 24.87 12.63
N GLN A 22 4.42 25.43 13.22
CA GLN A 22 3.12 24.78 13.33
C GLN A 22 2.51 24.49 11.95
N SER A 23 2.61 25.44 11.02
CA SER A 23 2.17 25.24 9.64
C SER A 23 2.94 24.14 8.94
N ALA A 24 4.25 24.02 9.18
CA ALA A 24 5.08 22.94 8.64
C ALA A 24 4.68 21.57 9.20
N VAL A 25 4.40 21.47 10.52
CA VAL A 25 3.93 20.24 11.15
C VAL A 25 2.62 19.77 10.51
N VAL A 26 1.65 20.65 10.35
CA VAL A 26 0.35 20.32 9.73
C VAL A 26 0.56 19.88 8.27
N TYR A 27 1.27 20.66 7.47
CA TYR A 27 1.46 20.39 6.04
C TYR A 27 2.24 19.09 5.79
N PHE A 28 3.43 18.95 6.41
CA PHE A 28 4.25 17.75 6.21
C PHE A 28 3.68 16.53 6.95
N GLY A 29 3.06 16.72 8.10
CA GLY A 29 2.38 15.64 8.82
C GLY A 29 1.31 14.98 7.98
N HIS A 30 0.46 15.78 7.31
CA HIS A 30 -0.55 15.27 6.39
C HIS A 30 0.06 14.50 5.21
N LYS A 31 1.14 15.03 4.61
CA LYS A 31 1.85 14.34 3.52
C LYS A 31 2.50 13.03 3.98
N ILE A 32 3.18 13.03 5.13
CA ILE A 32 3.77 11.82 5.72
C ILE A 32 2.70 10.76 5.92
N GLY A 33 1.57 11.12 6.55
CA GLY A 33 0.46 10.19 6.76
C GLY A 33 -0.07 9.60 5.45
N ALA A 34 -0.32 10.43 4.44
CA ALA A 34 -0.79 9.97 3.13
C ALA A 34 0.20 9.01 2.44
N TYR A 35 1.50 9.29 2.49
CA TYR A 35 2.52 8.40 1.92
C TYR A 35 2.69 7.11 2.74
N GLN A 36 2.54 7.15 4.05
CA GLN A 36 2.53 5.97 4.91
C GLN A 36 1.37 5.05 4.53
N GLU A 37 0.15 5.59 4.45
CA GLU A 37 -1.02 4.81 4.05
C GLU A 37 -0.86 4.21 2.65
N ALA A 38 -0.33 4.96 1.68
CA ALA A 38 -0.05 4.45 0.35
C ALA A 38 1.00 3.32 0.37
N THR A 39 2.07 3.46 1.17
CA THR A 39 3.10 2.43 1.34
C THR A 39 2.48 1.16 1.91
N TRP A 40 1.75 1.27 3.03
CA TRP A 40 1.13 0.14 3.72
C TRP A 40 0.01 -0.52 2.92
N HIS A 41 -0.70 0.26 2.09
CA HIS A 41 -1.67 -0.31 1.16
C HIS A 41 -0.99 -1.31 0.21
N TRP A 42 0.07 -0.89 -0.48
CA TRP A 42 0.77 -1.77 -1.42
C TRP A 42 1.48 -2.93 -0.74
N GLU A 43 2.11 -2.71 0.41
CA GLU A 43 2.70 -3.79 1.22
C GLU A 43 1.65 -4.84 1.60
N ARG A 44 0.45 -4.40 1.99
CA ARG A 44 -0.67 -5.29 2.31
C ARG A 44 -1.16 -6.06 1.09
N VAL A 45 -1.28 -5.41 -0.06
CA VAL A 45 -1.65 -6.06 -1.32
C VAL A 45 -0.64 -7.16 -1.67
N MET A 46 0.65 -6.88 -1.55
CA MET A 46 1.72 -7.85 -1.79
C MET A 46 1.83 -8.95 -0.71
N GLY A 47 1.21 -8.77 0.45
CA GLY A 47 1.44 -9.62 1.63
C GLY A 47 2.84 -9.45 2.19
N ALA A 48 3.44 -8.27 2.01
CA ALA A 48 4.74 -7.91 2.57
C ALA A 48 4.62 -7.42 4.03
N ARG A 49 5.74 -7.48 4.77
CA ARG A 49 5.80 -6.92 6.11
C ARG A 49 5.60 -5.41 6.05
N ARG A 50 4.77 -4.89 6.95
CA ARG A 50 4.53 -3.46 7.06
C ARG A 50 5.81 -2.72 7.46
N THR A 51 6.16 -1.67 6.71
CA THR A 51 7.26 -0.77 7.06
C THR A 51 6.94 -0.04 8.37
N GLU A 52 7.85 -0.11 9.32
CA GLU A 52 7.72 0.54 10.62
C GLU A 52 7.91 2.06 10.48
N THR A 53 7.17 2.82 11.31
CA THR A 53 7.39 4.25 11.48
C THR A 53 8.52 4.45 12.48
N ALA A 54 9.44 5.35 12.20
CA ALA A 54 10.35 5.84 13.24
C ALA A 54 9.49 6.55 14.30
N GLY A 55 9.63 6.16 15.56
CA GLY A 55 8.81 6.62 16.69
C GLY A 55 9.02 8.09 17.09
N ARG A 56 9.38 8.99 16.15
CA ARG A 56 9.53 10.43 16.42
C ARG A 56 8.20 11.13 16.39
N VAL A 57 7.94 11.94 17.40
CA VAL A 57 6.76 12.80 17.45
C VAL A 57 6.94 13.95 16.46
N LEU A 58 6.00 14.11 15.53
CA LEU A 58 6.10 15.11 14.46
C LEU A 58 6.24 16.55 14.99
N THR A 59 5.63 16.84 16.12
CA THR A 59 5.69 18.17 16.76
C THR A 59 7.07 18.53 17.32
N GLU A 60 7.92 17.53 17.55
CA GLU A 60 9.29 17.70 18.05
C GLU A 60 10.33 17.80 16.92
N MET A 61 9.91 17.58 15.68
CA MET A 61 10.79 17.63 14.52
C MET A 61 10.91 19.03 13.96
N SER A 62 12.11 19.42 13.54
CA SER A 62 12.28 20.66 12.79
C SER A 62 11.54 20.61 11.44
N SER A 63 11.20 21.78 10.87
CA SER A 63 10.59 21.85 9.53
C SER A 63 11.45 21.19 8.44
N GLY A 64 12.78 21.26 8.58
CA GLY A 64 13.71 20.58 7.71
C GLY A 64 13.65 19.05 7.81
N ASP A 65 13.53 18.52 9.03
CA ASP A 65 13.42 17.07 9.25
C ASP A 65 12.04 16.54 8.84
N LEU A 66 10.98 17.31 9.06
CA LEU A 66 9.64 16.99 8.54
C LEU A 66 9.64 16.85 7.01
N ARG A 67 10.31 17.80 6.32
CA ARG A 67 10.47 17.74 4.86
C ARG A 67 11.25 16.49 4.42
N LYS A 68 12.36 16.17 5.10
CA LYS A 68 13.15 14.94 4.81
C LYS A 68 12.31 13.67 5.04
N ALA A 69 11.55 13.61 6.12
CA ALA A 69 10.66 12.49 6.42
C ALA A 69 9.58 12.33 5.34
N ALA A 70 8.95 13.43 4.92
CA ALA A 70 7.96 13.40 3.84
C ALA A 70 8.54 12.88 2.52
N LEU A 71 9.74 13.33 2.14
CA LEU A 71 10.44 12.85 0.95
C LEU A 71 10.82 11.36 1.04
N LEU A 72 11.25 10.91 2.22
CA LEU A 72 11.54 9.48 2.45
C LEU A 72 10.29 8.62 2.27
N TRP A 73 9.17 9.01 2.87
CA TRP A 73 7.92 8.28 2.74
C TRP A 73 7.35 8.34 1.32
N ALA A 74 7.50 9.46 0.62
CA ALA A 74 7.13 9.55 -0.80
C ALA A 74 7.90 8.54 -1.67
N ARG A 75 9.21 8.39 -1.44
CA ARG A 75 10.04 7.38 -2.14
C ARG A 75 9.60 5.95 -1.80
N ARG A 76 9.30 5.67 -0.54
CA ARG A 76 8.80 4.36 -0.10
C ARG A 76 7.45 4.01 -0.73
N ALA A 77 6.52 4.95 -0.76
CA ALA A 77 5.23 4.78 -1.39
C ALA A 77 5.35 4.46 -2.88
N GLU A 78 6.21 5.19 -3.60
CA GLU A 78 6.47 4.95 -5.01
C GLU A 78 7.17 3.61 -5.25
N GLN A 79 8.13 3.24 -4.40
CA GLN A 79 8.80 1.94 -4.48
C GLN A 79 7.82 0.79 -4.24
N ALA A 80 7.00 0.88 -3.19
CA ALA A 80 5.99 -0.14 -2.89
C ALA A 80 4.97 -0.28 -4.03
N ARG A 81 4.52 0.84 -4.61
CA ARG A 81 3.64 0.84 -5.77
C ARG A 81 4.28 0.15 -6.97
N ARG A 82 5.54 0.47 -7.30
CA ARG A 82 6.25 -0.16 -8.42
C ARG A 82 6.43 -1.66 -8.21
N LEU A 83 6.82 -2.08 -7.01
CA LEU A 83 6.95 -3.50 -6.69
C LEU A 83 5.61 -4.24 -6.84
N ALA A 84 4.53 -3.65 -6.36
CA ALA A 84 3.20 -4.24 -6.46
C ALA A 84 2.73 -4.41 -7.92
N GLN A 85 3.16 -3.55 -8.82
CA GLN A 85 2.83 -3.65 -10.26
C GLN A 85 3.57 -4.78 -10.99
N HIS A 86 4.56 -5.41 -10.35
CA HIS A 86 5.39 -6.44 -10.96
C HIS A 86 5.40 -7.72 -10.11
N PRO A 87 4.27 -8.44 -9.99
CA PRO A 87 4.24 -9.75 -9.33
C PRO A 87 5.28 -10.70 -9.97
N PRO A 88 5.97 -11.53 -9.17
CA PRO A 88 7.05 -12.41 -9.68
C PRO A 88 6.61 -13.32 -10.83
N HIS A 89 5.39 -13.86 -10.76
CA HIS A 89 4.86 -14.79 -11.76
C HIS A 89 3.75 -14.17 -12.62
N LEU A 90 3.81 -12.84 -12.86
CA LEU A 90 2.76 -12.12 -13.59
C LEU A 90 2.35 -12.79 -14.91
N ARG A 91 3.33 -13.26 -15.71
CA ARG A 91 3.04 -13.93 -17.01
C ARG A 91 2.28 -15.23 -16.83
N ALA A 92 2.60 -16.01 -15.80
CA ALA A 92 1.89 -17.25 -15.47
C ALA A 92 0.44 -16.95 -15.08
N TRP A 93 0.21 -15.94 -14.23
CA TRP A 93 -1.13 -15.55 -13.83
C TRP A 93 -1.97 -15.00 -14.96
N LEU A 94 -1.39 -14.24 -15.86
CA LEU A 94 -2.08 -13.76 -17.06
C LEU A 94 -2.42 -14.91 -18.03
N CYS A 95 -1.57 -15.95 -18.09
CA CYS A 95 -1.90 -17.16 -18.85
C CYS A 95 -3.08 -17.90 -18.22
N ILE A 96 -3.04 -18.17 -16.91
CA ILE A 96 -4.14 -18.82 -16.19
C ILE A 96 -5.44 -18.02 -16.37
N HIS A 97 -5.41 -16.71 -16.12
CA HIS A 97 -6.57 -15.84 -16.29
C HIS A 97 -7.24 -15.97 -17.67
N ARG A 98 -6.46 -16.11 -18.74
CA ARG A 98 -6.99 -16.26 -20.11
C ARG A 98 -7.97 -17.43 -20.24
N TYR A 99 -7.79 -18.48 -19.44
CA TYR A 99 -8.61 -19.69 -19.48
C TYR A 99 -9.66 -19.78 -18.36
N GLU A 100 -9.54 -18.94 -17.32
CA GLU A 100 -10.45 -18.99 -16.15
C GLU A 100 -11.66 -18.07 -16.31
N GLY A 101 -11.50 -16.82 -16.77
CA GLY A 101 -12.64 -15.93 -16.97
C GLY A 101 -12.33 -14.44 -16.79
N SER A 102 -13.38 -13.62 -16.75
CA SER A 102 -13.26 -12.18 -16.52
C SER A 102 -12.75 -11.88 -15.11
N TRP A 103 -11.97 -10.78 -14.98
CA TRP A 103 -11.56 -10.26 -13.64
C TRP A 103 -12.75 -9.92 -12.74
N THR A 104 -13.91 -9.65 -13.31
CA THR A 104 -15.15 -9.31 -12.60
C THR A 104 -16.18 -10.43 -12.65
N ASP A 105 -15.77 -11.68 -12.89
CA ASP A 105 -16.67 -12.82 -12.92
C ASP A 105 -17.28 -13.08 -11.55
N THR A 106 -18.62 -13.18 -11.50
CA THR A 106 -19.43 -13.37 -10.30
C THR A 106 -19.97 -14.79 -10.16
N GLY A 107 -19.43 -15.76 -10.87
CA GLY A 107 -19.94 -17.14 -10.91
C GLY A 107 -19.67 -17.91 -9.63
N ASP A 108 -20.73 -18.23 -8.84
CA ASP A 108 -20.66 -19.18 -7.73
C ASP A 108 -20.36 -20.61 -8.26
N PRO A 109 -19.42 -21.38 -7.71
CA PRO A 109 -18.67 -21.19 -6.44
C PRO A 109 -17.32 -20.48 -6.58
N TYR A 110 -16.98 -19.90 -7.73
CA TYR A 110 -15.69 -19.29 -8.01
C TYR A 110 -15.86 -17.85 -8.51
N TRP A 111 -14.98 -16.95 -8.10
CA TRP A 111 -15.07 -15.51 -8.40
C TRP A 111 -13.78 -14.95 -8.96
N GLY A 112 -13.93 -13.95 -9.82
CA GLY A 112 -12.86 -13.17 -10.40
C GLY A 112 -12.10 -13.92 -11.49
N GLY A 113 -11.14 -13.24 -12.10
CA GLY A 113 -10.40 -13.74 -13.25
C GLY A 113 -9.43 -14.88 -12.98
N LEU A 114 -9.27 -15.28 -11.73
CA LEU A 114 -8.51 -16.48 -11.34
C LEU A 114 -9.41 -17.54 -10.69
N GLN A 115 -10.73 -17.39 -10.80
CA GLN A 115 -11.73 -18.36 -10.34
C GLN A 115 -11.46 -18.89 -8.92
N MET A 116 -11.37 -17.96 -7.97
CA MET A 116 -11.05 -18.26 -6.57
C MET A 116 -12.31 -18.59 -5.76
N SER A 117 -12.35 -19.76 -5.11
CA SER A 117 -13.43 -20.10 -4.16
C SER A 117 -13.42 -19.17 -2.94
N VAL A 118 -14.57 -19.03 -2.26
CA VAL A 118 -14.66 -18.22 -1.02
C VAL A 118 -13.67 -18.68 0.05
N THR A 119 -13.46 -19.99 0.20
CA THR A 119 -12.50 -20.54 1.15
C THR A 119 -11.07 -20.11 0.80
N PHE A 120 -10.71 -20.15 -0.48
CA PHE A 120 -9.42 -19.67 -0.96
C PHE A 120 -9.23 -18.17 -0.67
N GLN A 121 -10.24 -17.36 -0.98
CA GLN A 121 -10.23 -15.91 -0.75
C GLN A 121 -10.09 -15.56 0.73
N ARG A 122 -10.82 -16.26 1.61
CA ARG A 122 -10.72 -16.09 3.07
C ARG A 122 -9.34 -16.44 3.61
N HIS A 123 -8.70 -17.46 3.04
CA HIS A 123 -7.38 -17.91 3.50
C HIS A 123 -6.24 -17.00 3.01
N TYR A 124 -6.18 -16.72 1.71
CA TYR A 124 -5.07 -16.02 1.08
C TYR A 124 -5.31 -14.52 0.88
N GLY A 125 -6.56 -14.09 0.86
CA GLY A 125 -7.00 -12.71 0.64
C GLY A 125 -7.86 -12.15 1.77
N ALA A 126 -7.72 -12.63 3.01
CA ALA A 126 -8.60 -12.33 4.14
C ALA A 126 -8.91 -10.85 4.34
N TRP A 127 -7.93 -9.97 4.16
CA TRP A 127 -8.15 -8.53 4.28
C TRP A 127 -9.02 -8.00 3.14
N LEU A 128 -8.74 -8.39 1.90
CA LEU A 128 -9.53 -8.00 0.73
C LEU A 128 -10.96 -8.51 0.87
N PHE A 129 -11.12 -9.78 1.23
CA PHE A 129 -12.43 -10.39 1.42
C PHE A 129 -13.28 -9.64 2.45
N ARG A 130 -12.69 -9.22 3.59
CA ARG A 130 -13.40 -8.47 4.63
C ARG A 130 -13.78 -7.05 4.22
N HIS A 131 -13.01 -6.40 3.34
CA HIS A 131 -13.20 -4.98 3.00
C HIS A 131 -13.88 -4.77 1.65
N LYS A 132 -13.80 -5.75 0.74
CA LYS A 132 -14.31 -5.63 -0.64
C LYS A 132 -15.28 -6.75 -1.01
N GLY A 133 -15.47 -7.76 -0.17
CA GLY A 133 -16.26 -8.95 -0.52
C GLY A 133 -15.48 -9.91 -1.40
N THR A 134 -16.15 -10.54 -2.35
CA THR A 134 -15.62 -11.55 -3.26
C THR A 134 -14.68 -10.98 -4.33
N ALA A 135 -13.90 -11.86 -4.96
CA ALA A 135 -12.77 -11.50 -5.81
C ALA A 135 -13.15 -10.74 -7.09
N ASP A 136 -14.38 -10.80 -7.53
CA ASP A 136 -14.95 -10.00 -8.62
C ASP A 136 -14.88 -8.47 -8.36
N HIS A 137 -14.82 -8.06 -7.08
CA HIS A 137 -14.62 -6.68 -6.65
C HIS A 137 -13.14 -6.29 -6.46
N TRP A 138 -12.21 -7.23 -6.64
CA TRP A 138 -10.79 -6.96 -6.47
C TRP A 138 -10.15 -6.59 -7.80
N THR A 139 -9.20 -5.67 -7.77
CA THR A 139 -8.42 -5.36 -8.96
C THR A 139 -7.63 -6.59 -9.45
N PRO A 140 -7.25 -6.66 -10.74
CA PRO A 140 -6.40 -7.74 -11.25
C PRO A 140 -5.15 -7.99 -10.40
N LEU A 141 -4.46 -6.92 -9.97
CA LEU A 141 -3.27 -7.04 -9.13
C LEU A 141 -3.57 -7.62 -7.75
N GLU A 142 -4.70 -7.26 -7.14
CA GLU A 142 -5.12 -7.82 -5.84
C GLU A 142 -5.41 -9.31 -5.96
N GLN A 143 -6.05 -9.73 -7.04
CA GLN A 143 -6.29 -11.15 -7.33
C GLN A 143 -4.98 -11.90 -7.55
N ILE A 144 -4.08 -11.37 -8.39
CA ILE A 144 -2.78 -11.97 -8.67
C ILE A 144 -1.93 -12.08 -7.40
N TRP A 145 -1.84 -11.02 -6.58
CA TRP A 145 -1.09 -11.09 -5.33
C TRP A 145 -1.69 -12.04 -4.31
N THR A 146 -3.00 -12.26 -4.34
CA THR A 146 -3.65 -13.30 -3.54
C THR A 146 -3.23 -14.70 -4.01
N ALA A 147 -3.18 -14.91 -5.31
CA ALA A 147 -2.68 -16.14 -5.92
C ALA A 147 -1.17 -16.35 -5.68
N GLU A 148 -0.35 -15.30 -5.72
CA GLU A 148 1.08 -15.36 -5.33
C GLU A 148 1.27 -15.85 -3.87
N ARG A 149 0.38 -15.46 -2.96
CA ARG A 149 0.42 -15.98 -1.58
C ARG A 149 0.13 -17.48 -1.52
N ALA A 150 -0.83 -17.95 -2.30
CA ALA A 150 -1.16 -19.38 -2.38
C ALA A 150 -0.03 -20.18 -3.04
N LEU A 151 0.62 -19.63 -4.07
CA LEU A 151 1.72 -20.26 -4.78
C LEU A 151 2.84 -20.70 -3.85
N ARG A 152 3.16 -19.91 -2.82
CA ARG A 152 4.23 -20.24 -1.84
C ARG A 152 4.02 -21.55 -1.10
N SER A 153 2.77 -21.99 -0.91
CA SER A 153 2.44 -23.20 -0.15
C SER A 153 1.80 -24.29 -1.00
N ARG A 154 1.21 -23.94 -2.13
CA ARG A 154 0.41 -24.87 -2.95
C ARG A 154 0.89 -25.00 -4.39
N GLY A 155 1.89 -24.23 -4.82
CA GLY A 155 2.25 -24.16 -6.23
C GLY A 155 1.05 -23.74 -7.09
N PHE A 156 1.01 -24.18 -8.32
CA PHE A 156 -0.11 -23.93 -9.25
C PHE A 156 -1.24 -24.98 -9.14
N TRP A 157 -1.18 -25.89 -8.19
CA TRP A 157 -2.20 -26.93 -8.00
C TRP A 157 -3.64 -26.45 -7.81
N PRO A 158 -3.94 -25.25 -7.28
CA PRO A 158 -5.32 -24.76 -7.27
C PRO A 158 -5.94 -24.57 -8.66
N TRP A 159 -5.12 -24.52 -9.73
CA TRP A 159 -5.53 -24.37 -11.13
C TRP A 159 -5.01 -25.52 -11.99
N PRO A 160 -5.35 -26.80 -11.71
CA PRO A 160 -4.63 -27.93 -12.27
C PRO A 160 -4.73 -28.06 -13.79
N ASN A 161 -5.88 -27.70 -14.38
CA ASN A 161 -6.10 -27.78 -15.80
C ASN A 161 -5.44 -26.61 -16.55
N THR A 162 -5.73 -25.41 -16.13
CA THR A 162 -5.21 -24.19 -16.75
C THR A 162 -3.71 -24.02 -16.55
N ALA A 163 -3.18 -24.45 -15.39
CA ALA A 163 -1.74 -24.49 -15.16
C ALA A 163 -1.01 -25.45 -16.13
N ARG A 164 -1.60 -26.62 -16.45
CA ARG A 164 -1.06 -27.51 -17.49
C ARG A 164 -1.10 -26.88 -18.87
N PHE A 165 -2.20 -26.22 -19.25
CA PHE A 165 -2.27 -25.48 -20.51
C PHE A 165 -1.22 -24.37 -20.62
N CYS A 166 -0.84 -23.80 -19.49
CA CYS A 166 0.20 -22.77 -19.40
C CYS A 166 1.63 -23.32 -19.24
N GLY A 167 1.81 -24.65 -19.17
CA GLY A 167 3.13 -25.27 -18.98
C GLY A 167 3.73 -25.01 -17.59
N LEU A 168 2.89 -24.90 -16.57
CA LEU A 168 3.28 -24.60 -15.19
C LEU A 168 3.22 -25.83 -14.26
N LEU A 169 2.66 -26.94 -14.74
CA LEU A 169 2.57 -28.26 -14.10
C LEU A 169 2.98 -29.34 -15.10
#